data_4971dbe631cca9b83630c6a3ea2fb310
#
_entry.id   4971dbe631cca9b83630c6a3ea2fb310
#
_cell.length_a   1.000
_cell.length_b   1.000
_cell.length_c   1.000
_cell.angle_alpha   90.00
_cell.angle_beta   90.00
_cell.angle_gamma   90.00
#
_symmetry.space_group_name_H-M   'P 1'
#
loop_
_entity.id
_entity.type
_entity.pdbx_description
1 polymer ?
#
loop_
_entity_poly.entity_id
_entity_poly.type
_entity_poly.pdbx_seq_one_letter_code
_entity_poly.pdbx_strand_id
1 'polypeptide(L)'
;MISPFSYFMQFEAWEPIYLEILEDFGFSLARDEEAAELLQDLLCGGGLGVSVARAKICGRVAIVCGNAPGLERELEGLQVKDAAFVAADGATGVLLKKGIVPEIVVTDLDGPFWAILEADQRGSIVVVHAHGDNLDALKRFVPQLRNIIGTVQCRPPEGLYNFGGFTDGDRCVFLARELGAAFIRLVGFDFEDLSVTPRKRKKLAWAKKLIDLALS
;
A
#
# COMPACT_ATOMS: atom_id res chain seq x y z
N MET A 1 -20.69 -19.85 8.42
CA MET A 1 -19.72 -19.54 9.49
C MET A 1 -19.12 -18.19 9.11
N ILE A 2 -19.41 -17.14 9.91
CA ILE A 2 -18.81 -15.82 9.72
C ILE A 2 -17.32 -15.99 10.02
N SER A 3 -16.43 -15.64 9.08
CA SER A 3 -14.99 -15.60 9.31
C SER A 3 -14.72 -14.81 10.62
N PRO A 4 -13.83 -15.26 11.51
CA PRO A 4 -13.52 -14.53 12.74
C PRO A 4 -12.79 -13.19 12.48
N PHE A 5 -12.58 -12.83 11.25
CA PHE A 5 -11.92 -11.60 10.82
C PHE A 5 -12.90 -10.77 9.97
N SER A 6 -13.60 -9.83 10.62
CA SER A 6 -14.27 -8.74 9.90
C SER A 6 -13.16 -7.81 9.39
N TYR A 7 -12.99 -7.69 8.08
CA TYR A 7 -12.12 -6.67 7.49
C TYR A 7 -12.63 -5.28 7.87
N PHE A 8 -11.70 -4.35 8.15
CA PHE A 8 -12.06 -2.95 8.42
C PHE A 8 -12.84 -2.36 7.24
N MET A 9 -12.36 -2.59 6.02
CA MET A 9 -13.04 -2.18 4.79
C MET A 9 -13.58 -3.41 4.05
N GLN A 10 -14.91 -3.61 4.09
CA GLN A 10 -15.57 -4.61 3.25
C GLN A 10 -15.66 -4.09 1.82
N PHE A 11 -15.58 -4.99 0.83
CA PHE A 11 -15.63 -4.59 -0.58
C PHE A 11 -16.90 -3.79 -0.91
N GLU A 12 -18.03 -4.18 -0.36
CA GLU A 12 -19.32 -3.51 -0.57
C GLU A 12 -19.33 -2.05 -0.08
N ALA A 13 -18.52 -1.73 0.94
CA ALA A 13 -18.33 -0.36 1.42
C ALA A 13 -17.29 0.40 0.59
N TRP A 14 -16.30 -0.31 0.04
CA TRP A 14 -15.27 0.25 -0.84
C TRP A 14 -15.78 0.53 -2.25
N GLU A 15 -16.57 -0.35 -2.83
CA GLU A 15 -17.01 -0.33 -4.23
C GLU A 15 -17.58 1.03 -4.68
N PRO A 16 -18.47 1.71 -3.92
CA PRO A 16 -18.97 3.04 -4.32
C PRO A 16 -17.86 4.09 -4.43
N ILE A 17 -16.90 4.07 -3.50
CA ILE A 17 -15.75 4.99 -3.50
C ILE A 17 -14.83 4.69 -4.70
N TYR A 18 -14.60 3.43 -4.98
CA TYR A 18 -13.81 2.97 -6.12
C TYR A 18 -14.42 3.41 -7.45
N LEU A 19 -15.75 3.27 -7.64
CA LEU A 19 -16.43 3.71 -8.84
C LEU A 19 -16.34 5.24 -9.03
N GLU A 20 -16.44 6.03 -7.95
CA GLU A 20 -16.22 7.47 -8.00
C GLU A 20 -14.79 7.81 -8.45
N ILE A 21 -13.79 7.07 -7.98
CA ILE A 21 -12.39 7.24 -8.40
C ILE A 21 -12.20 6.89 -9.88
N LEU A 22 -12.80 5.79 -10.35
CA LEU A 22 -12.73 5.39 -11.76
C LEU A 22 -13.28 6.50 -12.67
N GLU A 23 -14.46 7.05 -12.33
CA GLU A 23 -15.08 8.14 -13.07
C GLU A 23 -14.20 9.39 -13.05
N ASP A 24 -13.70 9.76 -11.89
CA ASP A 24 -12.88 10.96 -11.67
C ASP A 24 -11.58 10.99 -12.48
N PHE A 25 -10.98 9.82 -12.69
CA PHE A 25 -9.69 9.70 -13.39
C PHE A 25 -9.80 9.11 -14.79
N GLY A 26 -10.99 8.67 -15.20
CA GLY A 26 -11.19 7.99 -16.47
C GLY A 26 -10.53 6.62 -16.54
N PHE A 27 -10.45 5.91 -15.41
CA PHE A 27 -9.88 4.56 -15.35
C PHE A 27 -10.89 3.50 -15.78
N SER A 28 -10.40 2.33 -16.17
CA SER A 28 -11.20 1.22 -16.66
C SER A 28 -11.25 0.07 -15.66
N LEU A 29 -12.47 -0.26 -15.20
CA LEU A 29 -12.71 -1.45 -14.38
C LEU A 29 -12.16 -2.72 -15.05
N ALA A 30 -12.42 -2.92 -16.33
CA ALA A 30 -11.96 -4.11 -17.05
C ALA A 30 -10.43 -4.25 -17.09
N ARG A 31 -9.70 -3.11 -17.11
CA ARG A 31 -8.23 -3.13 -17.04
C ARG A 31 -7.74 -3.50 -15.64
N ASP A 32 -8.45 -3.08 -14.60
CA ASP A 32 -8.12 -3.46 -13.23
C ASP A 32 -8.39 -4.94 -12.98
N GLU A 33 -9.47 -5.49 -13.55
CA GLU A 33 -9.78 -6.91 -13.52
C GLU A 33 -8.72 -7.74 -14.26
N GLU A 34 -8.27 -7.30 -15.46
CA GLU A 34 -7.17 -7.93 -16.20
C GLU A 34 -5.88 -7.95 -15.36
N ALA A 35 -5.57 -6.85 -14.67
CA ALA A 35 -4.39 -6.79 -13.80
C ALA A 35 -4.51 -7.70 -12.57
N ALA A 36 -5.72 -7.83 -12.02
CA ALA A 36 -6.00 -8.74 -10.91
C ALA A 36 -5.81 -10.20 -11.30
N GLU A 37 -6.34 -10.63 -12.46
CA GLU A 37 -6.15 -11.97 -13.00
C GLU A 37 -4.66 -12.25 -13.25
N LEU A 38 -3.95 -11.30 -13.87
CA LEU A 38 -2.52 -11.43 -14.10
C LEU A 38 -1.72 -11.59 -12.79
N LEU A 39 -2.01 -10.80 -11.76
CA LEU A 39 -1.31 -10.92 -10.47
C LEU A 39 -1.63 -12.25 -9.80
N GLN A 40 -2.89 -12.73 -9.87
CA GLN A 40 -3.29 -14.02 -9.37
C GLN A 40 -2.48 -15.16 -10.03
N ASP A 41 -2.36 -15.12 -11.36
CA ASP A 41 -1.59 -16.09 -12.14
C ASP A 41 -0.09 -16.06 -11.78
N LEU A 42 0.50 -14.87 -11.66
CA LEU A 42 1.92 -14.72 -11.30
C LEU A 42 2.23 -15.25 -9.89
N LEU A 43 1.28 -15.15 -8.96
CA LEU A 43 1.47 -15.68 -7.62
C LEU A 43 1.23 -17.18 -7.54
N CYS A 44 0.53 -17.80 -8.50
CA CYS A 44 0.23 -19.24 -8.55
C CYS A 44 -0.27 -19.82 -7.20
N GLY A 45 -1.05 -19.06 -6.45
CA GLY A 45 -1.48 -19.40 -5.09
C GLY A 45 -0.37 -19.36 -4.03
N GLY A 46 0.83 -18.89 -4.36
CA GLY A 46 2.00 -18.83 -3.46
C GLY A 46 2.19 -17.50 -2.71
N GLY A 47 1.24 -16.57 -2.78
CA GLY A 47 1.28 -15.33 -2.01
C GLY A 47 1.19 -15.57 -0.49
N LEU A 48 1.78 -14.67 0.30
CA LEU A 48 1.69 -14.74 1.77
C LEU A 48 0.26 -14.42 2.23
N GLY A 49 -0.19 -15.12 3.26
CA GLY A 49 -1.44 -14.78 3.95
C GLY A 49 -1.31 -13.50 4.80
N VAL A 50 -2.40 -12.77 4.95
CA VAL A 50 -2.48 -11.53 5.75
C VAL A 50 -2.03 -11.72 7.21
N SER A 51 -2.16 -12.94 7.76
CA SER A 51 -1.72 -13.27 9.12
C SER A 51 -0.23 -13.00 9.35
N VAL A 52 0.62 -13.16 8.32
CA VAL A 52 2.06 -12.90 8.40
C VAL A 52 2.32 -11.40 8.56
N ALA A 53 1.62 -10.57 7.80
CA ALA A 53 1.70 -9.11 7.94
C ALA A 53 1.11 -8.63 9.27
N ARG A 54 -0.01 -9.22 9.71
CA ARG A 54 -0.63 -8.93 11.01
C ARG A 54 0.34 -9.17 12.17
N ALA A 55 1.11 -10.24 12.14
CA ALA A 55 2.11 -10.53 13.17
C ALA A 55 3.20 -9.44 13.28
N LYS A 56 3.46 -8.68 12.22
CA LYS A 56 4.44 -7.57 12.24
C LYS A 56 3.87 -6.24 12.75
N ILE A 57 2.55 -6.04 12.68
CA ILE A 57 1.90 -4.73 12.89
C ILE A 57 0.98 -4.72 14.13
N CYS A 58 0.27 -5.81 14.38
CA CYS A 58 -0.79 -5.85 15.39
C CYS A 58 -0.29 -5.40 16.78
N GLY A 59 -1.02 -4.45 17.37
CA GLY A 59 -0.72 -3.91 18.71
C GLY A 59 0.47 -2.96 18.77
N ARG A 60 1.16 -2.71 17.66
CA ARG A 60 2.30 -1.78 17.59
C ARG A 60 1.88 -0.41 17.08
N VAL A 61 2.73 0.59 17.33
CA VAL A 61 2.63 1.88 16.62
C VAL A 61 3.11 1.66 15.19
N ALA A 62 2.26 1.93 14.20
CA ALA A 62 2.63 1.91 12.80
C ALA A 62 3.07 3.32 12.34
N ILE A 63 4.31 3.43 11.87
CA ILE A 63 4.82 4.64 11.21
C ILE A 63 4.60 4.44 9.72
N VAL A 64 3.59 5.11 9.19
CA VAL A 64 3.28 5.09 7.75
C VAL A 64 4.08 6.19 7.07
N CYS A 65 4.93 5.79 6.12
CA CYS A 65 5.86 6.66 5.41
C CYS A 65 5.38 6.93 3.99
N GLY A 66 4.96 8.16 3.72
CA GLY A 66 4.77 8.69 2.37
C GLY A 66 6.09 9.22 1.80
N ASN A 67 6.10 9.59 0.52
CA ASN A 67 7.31 10.04 -0.18
C ASN A 67 7.32 11.55 -0.46
N ALA A 68 6.79 12.36 0.47
CA ALA A 68 6.93 13.82 0.36
C ALA A 68 8.36 14.29 0.69
N PRO A 69 8.81 15.43 0.15
CA PRO A 69 10.19 15.93 0.35
C PRO A 69 10.61 16.10 1.82
N GLY A 70 9.66 16.24 2.75
CA GLY A 70 9.90 16.35 4.19
C GLY A 70 10.26 15.05 4.90
N LEU A 71 10.07 13.88 4.27
CA LEU A 71 10.20 12.57 4.89
C LEU A 71 11.52 12.39 5.65
N GLU A 72 12.64 12.70 5.02
CA GLU A 72 13.97 12.49 5.61
C GLU A 72 14.16 13.26 6.91
N ARG A 73 13.74 14.53 6.93
CA ARG A 73 13.83 15.39 8.12
C ARG A 73 12.87 14.91 9.23
N GLU A 74 11.68 14.47 8.87
CA GLU A 74 10.70 13.97 9.83
C GLU A 74 11.17 12.67 10.49
N LEU A 75 11.87 11.80 9.76
CA LEU A 75 12.46 10.58 10.27
C LEU A 75 13.58 10.89 11.29
N GLU A 76 14.40 11.92 11.09
CA GLU A 76 15.47 12.33 12.01
C GLU A 76 14.92 12.78 13.38
N GLY A 77 13.72 13.40 13.39
CA GLY A 77 13.05 13.82 14.63
C GLY A 77 12.24 12.71 15.32
N LEU A 78 12.20 11.51 14.74
CA LEU A 78 11.33 10.45 15.21
C LEU A 78 11.95 9.70 16.41
N GLN A 79 11.33 9.86 17.59
CA GLN A 79 11.67 9.09 18.79
C GLN A 79 10.55 8.10 19.11
N VAL A 80 10.57 6.93 18.47
CA VAL A 80 9.58 5.87 18.71
C VAL A 80 10.30 4.55 18.94
N LYS A 81 10.09 3.95 20.11
CA LYS A 81 10.57 2.60 20.40
C LYS A 81 9.52 1.59 19.93
N ASP A 82 9.98 0.46 19.38
CA ASP A 82 9.16 -0.68 18.97
C ASP A 82 8.08 -0.36 17.92
N ALA A 83 8.26 0.69 17.12
CA ALA A 83 7.36 1.00 16.02
C ALA A 83 7.59 0.07 14.83
N ALA A 84 6.51 -0.18 14.08
CA ALA A 84 6.57 -0.87 12.79
C ALA A 84 6.52 0.17 11.66
N PHE A 85 7.41 0.06 10.68
CA PHE A 85 7.43 0.96 9.52
C PHE A 85 6.66 0.34 8.36
N VAL A 86 5.71 1.10 7.82
CA VAL A 86 4.95 0.75 6.60
C VAL A 86 5.27 1.82 5.55
N ALA A 87 5.97 1.43 4.50
CA ALA A 87 6.46 2.36 3.49
C ALA A 87 5.59 2.33 2.23
N ALA A 88 5.16 3.49 1.76
CA ALA A 88 4.71 3.64 0.39
C ALA A 88 5.94 3.59 -0.55
N ASP A 89 5.78 3.01 -1.70
CA ASP A 89 6.79 2.74 -2.74
C ASP A 89 8.10 3.55 -2.61
N GLY A 90 8.11 4.81 -3.09
CA GLY A 90 9.30 5.66 -3.11
C GLY A 90 9.88 5.99 -1.74
N ALA A 91 9.12 5.90 -0.65
CA ALA A 91 9.62 6.08 0.72
C ALA A 91 10.60 4.98 1.13
N THR A 92 10.48 3.79 0.54
CA THR A 92 11.33 2.63 0.84
C THR A 92 12.82 2.96 0.69
N GLY A 93 13.19 3.62 -0.41
CA GLY A 93 14.58 3.99 -0.66
C GLY A 93 15.13 5.00 0.36
N VAL A 94 14.31 5.91 0.86
CA VAL A 94 14.69 6.86 1.91
C VAL A 94 14.92 6.15 3.24
N LEU A 95 14.02 5.24 3.62
CA LEU A 95 14.16 4.43 4.84
C LEU A 95 15.43 3.58 4.82
N LEU A 96 15.69 2.88 3.71
CA LEU A 96 16.89 2.04 3.57
C LEU A 96 18.19 2.85 3.69
N LYS A 97 18.25 4.06 3.12
CA LYS A 97 19.40 4.97 3.28
C LYS A 97 19.62 5.40 4.73
N LYS A 98 18.58 5.46 5.55
CA LYS A 98 18.65 5.73 6.99
C LYS A 98 18.89 4.45 7.83
N GLY A 99 19.12 3.31 7.19
CA GLY A 99 19.33 2.02 7.86
C GLY A 99 18.05 1.37 8.40
N ILE A 100 16.88 1.90 8.05
CA ILE A 100 15.57 1.38 8.46
C ILE A 100 15.07 0.42 7.38
N VAL A 101 14.81 -0.83 7.76
CA VAL A 101 14.11 -1.81 6.91
C VAL A 101 12.65 -1.78 7.30
N PRO A 102 11.72 -1.35 6.42
CA PRO A 102 10.31 -1.35 6.77
C PRO A 102 9.79 -2.79 6.95
N GLU A 103 8.85 -2.99 7.86
CA GLU A 103 8.15 -4.28 7.99
C GLU A 103 7.33 -4.60 6.76
N ILE A 104 6.74 -3.57 6.16
CA ILE A 104 5.87 -3.71 4.97
C ILE A 104 6.19 -2.58 3.98
N VAL A 105 6.25 -2.94 2.70
CA VAL A 105 6.28 -2.01 1.56
C VAL A 105 4.98 -2.17 0.78
N VAL A 106 4.27 -1.08 0.50
CA VAL A 106 3.09 -1.06 -0.39
C VAL A 106 3.50 -0.38 -1.69
N THR A 107 3.27 -1.03 -2.81
CA THR A 107 3.78 -0.58 -4.11
C THR A 107 2.91 -1.04 -5.27
N ASP A 108 2.75 -0.19 -6.29
CA ASP A 108 2.27 -0.56 -7.62
C ASP A 108 3.43 -0.80 -8.62
N LEU A 109 4.67 -0.85 -8.10
CA LEU A 109 5.91 -1.16 -8.83
C LEU A 109 6.32 -0.05 -9.84
N ASP A 110 5.88 1.19 -9.65
CA ASP A 110 6.24 2.34 -10.48
C ASP A 110 7.47 3.12 -9.95
N GLY A 111 7.91 2.83 -8.74
CA GLY A 111 9.05 3.46 -8.09
C GLY A 111 10.40 2.75 -8.31
N PRO A 112 11.40 3.06 -7.47
CA PRO A 112 12.75 2.51 -7.61
C PRO A 112 12.81 1.04 -7.19
N PHE A 113 12.59 0.13 -8.11
CA PHE A 113 12.48 -1.32 -7.86
C PHE A 113 13.66 -1.90 -7.07
N TRP A 114 14.89 -1.34 -7.21
CA TRP A 114 16.04 -1.77 -6.42
C TRP A 114 15.79 -1.67 -4.90
N ALA A 115 15.06 -0.65 -4.45
CA ALA A 115 14.76 -0.45 -3.03
C ALA A 115 13.71 -1.46 -2.54
N ILE A 116 12.71 -1.75 -3.37
CA ILE A 116 11.68 -2.77 -3.09
C ILE A 116 12.35 -4.15 -2.99
N LEU A 117 13.22 -4.49 -3.95
CA LEU A 117 13.94 -5.76 -3.99
C LEU A 117 14.88 -5.91 -2.78
N GLU A 118 15.61 -4.85 -2.40
CA GLU A 118 16.47 -4.86 -1.22
C GLU A 118 15.65 -5.06 0.06
N ALA A 119 14.52 -4.35 0.20
CA ALA A 119 13.64 -4.50 1.36
C ALA A 119 13.08 -5.94 1.45
N ASP A 120 12.61 -6.53 0.34
CA ASP A 120 12.15 -7.92 0.27
C ASP A 120 13.25 -8.90 0.71
N GLN A 121 14.47 -8.76 0.17
CA GLN A 121 15.62 -9.59 0.53
C GLN A 121 16.01 -9.48 2.01
N ARG A 122 15.72 -8.36 2.65
CA ARG A 122 15.94 -8.10 4.08
C ARG A 122 14.75 -8.47 4.96
N GLY A 123 13.69 -9.11 4.39
CA GLY A 123 12.56 -9.68 5.11
C GLY A 123 11.34 -8.77 5.25
N SER A 124 11.28 -7.68 4.50
CA SER A 124 10.04 -6.91 4.35
C SER A 124 8.97 -7.73 3.64
N ILE A 125 7.71 -7.53 3.98
CA ILE A 125 6.58 -8.00 3.17
C ILE A 125 6.30 -6.95 2.11
N VAL A 126 6.24 -7.37 0.85
CA VAL A 126 5.89 -6.50 -0.27
C VAL A 126 4.42 -6.69 -0.61
N VAL A 127 3.62 -5.69 -0.33
CA VAL A 127 2.21 -5.65 -0.71
C VAL A 127 2.12 -5.06 -2.10
N VAL A 128 2.06 -5.94 -3.10
CA VAL A 128 1.98 -5.56 -4.51
C VAL A 128 0.54 -5.25 -4.87
N HIS A 129 0.31 -4.08 -5.43
CA HIS A 129 -1.00 -3.66 -5.90
C HIS A 129 -1.10 -3.75 -7.42
N ALA A 130 -2.09 -4.52 -7.91
CA ALA A 130 -2.39 -4.62 -9.33
C ALA A 130 -3.51 -3.65 -9.74
N HIS A 131 -3.27 -2.92 -10.82
CA HIS A 131 -4.25 -2.06 -11.49
C HIS A 131 -3.95 -1.93 -12.98
N GLY A 132 -4.89 -1.39 -13.77
CA GLY A 132 -4.82 -1.42 -15.23
C GLY A 132 -3.62 -0.76 -15.89
N ASP A 133 -2.87 0.08 -15.16
CA ASP A 133 -1.71 0.80 -15.72
C ASP A 133 -0.38 0.09 -15.43
N ASN A 134 -0.33 -0.99 -14.59
CA ASN A 134 0.94 -1.61 -14.19
C ASN A 134 1.18 -3.05 -14.67
N LEU A 135 0.44 -3.56 -15.65
CA LEU A 135 0.56 -4.96 -16.12
C LEU A 135 1.99 -5.35 -16.50
N ASP A 136 2.72 -4.47 -17.18
CA ASP A 136 4.10 -4.76 -17.60
C ASP A 136 5.05 -4.80 -16.39
N ALA A 137 4.83 -3.93 -15.40
CA ALA A 137 5.60 -3.94 -14.16
C ALA A 137 5.33 -5.23 -13.36
N LEU A 138 4.07 -5.68 -13.28
CA LEU A 138 3.71 -6.96 -12.67
C LEU A 138 4.48 -8.11 -13.30
N LYS A 139 4.40 -8.27 -14.63
CA LYS A 139 5.12 -9.33 -15.37
C LYS A 139 6.62 -9.32 -15.14
N ARG A 140 7.19 -8.11 -15.07
CA ARG A 140 8.64 -7.93 -14.95
C ARG A 140 9.15 -8.15 -13.55
N PHE A 141 8.47 -7.64 -12.53
CA PHE A 141 9.02 -7.50 -11.20
C PHE A 141 8.50 -8.52 -10.18
N VAL A 142 7.22 -8.94 -10.27
CA VAL A 142 6.64 -9.91 -9.34
C VAL A 142 7.45 -11.21 -9.26
N PRO A 143 7.93 -11.81 -10.38
CA PRO A 143 8.73 -13.04 -10.33
C PRO A 143 10.07 -12.92 -9.60
N GLN A 144 10.54 -11.71 -9.30
CA GLN A 144 11.81 -11.44 -8.62
C GLN A 144 11.65 -11.29 -7.10
N LEU A 145 10.42 -11.13 -6.62
CA LEU A 145 10.08 -10.94 -5.20
C LEU A 145 9.72 -12.27 -4.54
N ARG A 146 9.86 -12.34 -3.21
CA ARG A 146 9.66 -13.57 -2.42
C ARG A 146 8.53 -13.46 -1.41
N ASN A 147 8.41 -12.31 -0.74
CA ASN A 147 7.52 -12.10 0.40
C ASN A 147 6.32 -11.26 -0.01
N ILE A 148 5.46 -11.77 -0.90
CA ILE A 148 4.41 -10.99 -1.55
C ILE A 148 3.04 -11.24 -0.92
N ILE A 149 2.30 -10.15 -0.70
CA ILE A 149 0.84 -10.14 -0.56
C ILE A 149 0.28 -9.42 -1.77
N GLY A 150 -0.57 -10.08 -2.55
CA GLY A 150 -1.23 -9.47 -3.71
C GLY A 150 -2.48 -8.70 -3.31
N THR A 151 -2.62 -7.46 -3.82
CA THR A 151 -3.79 -6.61 -3.59
C THR A 151 -4.32 -6.01 -4.88
N VAL A 152 -5.61 -5.69 -4.88
CA VAL A 152 -6.33 -5.10 -6.00
C VAL A 152 -7.31 -4.02 -5.51
N GLN A 153 -7.78 -3.16 -6.39
CA GLN A 153 -8.83 -2.19 -6.06
C GLN A 153 -10.22 -2.60 -6.55
N CYS A 154 -10.33 -3.50 -7.52
CA CYS A 154 -11.57 -4.14 -7.93
C CYS A 154 -11.98 -5.25 -6.93
N ARG A 155 -13.03 -6.04 -7.25
CA ARG A 155 -13.41 -7.22 -6.45
C ARG A 155 -12.25 -8.23 -6.46
N PRO A 156 -11.71 -8.59 -5.29
CA PRO A 156 -10.54 -9.46 -5.25
C PRO A 156 -10.89 -10.90 -5.67
N PRO A 157 -10.17 -11.49 -6.63
CA PRO A 157 -10.22 -12.92 -6.86
C PRO A 157 -9.58 -13.70 -5.70
N GLU A 158 -9.76 -15.02 -5.68
CA GLU A 158 -9.20 -15.88 -4.63
C GLU A 158 -7.67 -15.72 -4.51
N GLY A 159 -7.17 -15.57 -3.28
CA GLY A 159 -5.75 -15.40 -2.99
C GLY A 159 -5.25 -13.96 -3.08
N LEU A 160 -6.07 -13.01 -3.55
CA LEU A 160 -5.78 -11.58 -3.51
C LEU A 160 -6.69 -10.86 -2.50
N TYR A 161 -6.28 -9.66 -2.10
CA TYR A 161 -6.97 -8.89 -1.08
C TYR A 161 -7.33 -7.49 -1.58
N ASN A 162 -8.37 -6.91 -0.99
CA ASN A 162 -8.71 -5.50 -1.12
C ASN A 162 -8.89 -4.93 0.29
N PHE A 163 -8.03 -4.01 0.69
CA PHE A 163 -8.10 -3.33 1.99
C PHE A 163 -8.63 -1.89 1.86
N GLY A 164 -8.96 -1.46 0.64
CA GLY A 164 -9.25 -0.07 0.33
C GLY A 164 -7.98 0.74 0.04
N GLY A 165 -8.19 2.03 -0.22
CA GLY A 165 -7.12 2.96 -0.59
C GLY A 165 -6.90 3.09 -2.10
N PHE A 166 -6.35 4.23 -2.51
CA PHE A 166 -6.19 4.60 -3.92
C PHE A 166 -4.73 4.85 -4.31
N THR A 167 -3.95 5.54 -3.47
CA THR A 167 -2.50 5.72 -3.67
C THR A 167 -1.73 4.87 -2.67
N ASP A 168 -0.45 4.60 -2.90
CA ASP A 168 0.31 3.76 -1.96
C ASP A 168 0.32 4.31 -0.53
N GLY A 169 0.31 5.64 -0.38
CA GLY A 169 0.29 6.27 0.93
C GLY A 169 -0.97 5.96 1.74
N ASP A 170 -2.14 6.16 1.16
CA ASP A 170 -3.40 5.87 1.83
C ASP A 170 -3.66 4.36 1.94
N ARG A 171 -3.24 3.53 0.95
CA ARG A 171 -3.23 2.06 1.08
C ARG A 171 -2.41 1.59 2.28
N CYS A 172 -1.26 2.21 2.56
CA CYS A 172 -0.49 1.92 3.78
C CYS A 172 -1.31 2.16 5.05
N VAL A 173 -2.12 3.23 5.10
CA VAL A 173 -2.95 3.55 6.26
C VAL A 173 -4.07 2.54 6.43
N PHE A 174 -4.82 2.23 5.35
CA PHE A 174 -5.86 1.21 5.36
C PHE A 174 -5.31 -0.15 5.81
N LEU A 175 -4.16 -0.55 5.25
CA LEU A 175 -3.50 -1.79 5.60
C LEU A 175 -3.08 -1.82 7.08
N ALA A 176 -2.44 -0.76 7.59
CA ALA A 176 -2.00 -0.68 8.98
C ALA A 176 -3.20 -0.82 9.94
N ARG A 177 -4.33 -0.18 9.62
CA ARG A 177 -5.58 -0.31 10.38
C ARG A 177 -6.13 -1.73 10.32
N GLU A 178 -6.22 -2.33 9.14
CA GLU A 178 -6.67 -3.71 8.93
C GLU A 178 -5.82 -4.71 9.74
N LEU A 179 -4.52 -4.49 9.78
CA LEU A 179 -3.57 -5.34 10.51
C LEU A 179 -3.61 -5.14 12.03
N GLY A 180 -4.40 -4.18 12.53
CA GLY A 180 -4.60 -3.95 13.96
C GLY A 180 -3.49 -3.14 14.61
N ALA A 181 -2.93 -2.15 13.91
CA ALA A 181 -2.02 -1.17 14.53
C ALA A 181 -2.69 -0.50 15.72
N ALA A 182 -1.99 -0.38 16.85
CA ALA A 182 -2.51 0.29 18.05
C ALA A 182 -2.62 1.82 17.85
N PHE A 183 -1.73 2.37 17.04
CA PHE A 183 -1.73 3.77 16.64
C PHE A 183 -1.05 3.91 15.27
N ILE A 184 -1.53 4.82 14.44
CA ILE A 184 -0.94 5.12 13.13
C ILE A 184 -0.42 6.55 13.14
N ARG A 185 0.88 6.70 12.83
CA ARG A 185 1.54 8.00 12.67
C ARG A 185 1.99 8.17 11.23
N LEU A 186 1.60 9.28 10.62
CA LEU A 186 2.02 9.63 9.26
C LEU A 186 3.31 10.43 9.29
N VAL A 187 4.25 10.12 8.39
CA VAL A 187 5.47 10.89 8.12
C VAL A 187 5.69 10.96 6.61
N GLY A 188 6.24 12.06 6.12
CA GLY A 188 6.48 12.25 4.70
C GLY A 188 5.19 12.40 3.87
N PHE A 189 4.17 13.04 4.42
CA PHE A 189 2.93 13.39 3.71
C PHE A 189 2.83 14.90 3.57
N ASP A 190 2.54 15.36 2.36
CA ASP A 190 2.19 16.75 2.06
C ASP A 190 1.00 16.77 1.10
N PHE A 191 -0.20 16.95 1.66
CA PHE A 191 -1.43 16.96 0.88
C PHE A 191 -1.69 18.31 0.20
N GLU A 192 -0.99 19.36 0.62
CA GLU A 192 -1.16 20.73 0.13
C GLU A 192 -0.04 21.16 -0.82
N ASP A 193 0.79 20.22 -1.29
CA ASP A 193 1.90 20.51 -2.21
C ASP A 193 1.37 21.12 -3.52
N LEU A 194 1.64 22.42 -3.70
CA LEU A 194 1.25 23.18 -4.90
C LEU A 194 2.24 23.00 -6.06
N SER A 195 3.41 22.43 -5.83
CA SER A 195 4.44 22.23 -6.85
C SER A 195 4.16 21.04 -7.78
N VAL A 196 3.22 20.17 -7.43
CA VAL A 196 2.88 18.98 -8.21
C VAL A 196 1.91 19.27 -9.36
N THR A 197 1.85 18.36 -10.34
CA THR A 197 0.91 18.46 -11.46
C THR A 197 -0.56 18.48 -11.00
N PRO A 198 -1.50 19.05 -11.80
CA PRO A 198 -2.93 19.03 -11.47
C PRO A 198 -3.47 17.62 -11.20
N ARG A 199 -3.03 16.62 -11.98
CA ARG A 199 -3.41 15.21 -11.77
C ARG A 199 -2.90 14.68 -10.42
N LYS A 200 -1.66 14.99 -10.05
CA LYS A 200 -1.10 14.59 -8.75
C LYS A 200 -1.82 15.29 -7.60
N ARG A 201 -2.15 16.57 -7.74
CA ARG A 201 -2.94 17.32 -6.74
C ARG A 201 -4.30 16.68 -6.50
N LYS A 202 -4.98 16.25 -7.57
CA LYS A 202 -6.25 15.51 -7.47
C LYS A 202 -6.06 14.18 -6.73
N LYS A 203 -4.97 13.43 -7.01
CA LYS A 203 -4.61 12.21 -6.26
C LYS A 203 -4.37 12.50 -4.77
N LEU A 204 -3.68 13.60 -4.43
CA LEU A 204 -3.43 14.00 -3.04
C LEU A 204 -4.72 14.36 -2.29
N ALA A 205 -5.67 15.03 -2.95
CA ALA A 205 -6.99 15.33 -2.36
C ALA A 205 -7.77 14.04 -2.03
N TRP A 206 -7.75 13.06 -2.94
CA TRP A 206 -8.33 11.75 -2.69
C TRP A 206 -7.62 11.00 -1.55
N ALA A 207 -6.28 10.98 -1.56
CA ALA A 207 -5.50 10.35 -0.50
C ALA A 207 -5.83 10.93 0.88
N LYS A 208 -5.94 12.27 0.99
CA LYS A 208 -6.37 12.93 2.25
C LYS A 208 -7.76 12.47 2.69
N LYS A 209 -8.77 12.53 1.78
CA LYS A 209 -10.15 12.07 2.06
C LYS A 209 -10.17 10.63 2.57
N LEU A 210 -9.40 9.75 1.92
CA LEU A 210 -9.32 8.33 2.28
C LEU A 210 -8.60 8.08 3.60
N ILE A 211 -7.52 8.80 3.86
CA ILE A 211 -6.80 8.72 5.15
C ILE A 211 -7.71 9.20 6.30
N ASP A 212 -8.41 10.33 6.12
CA ASP A 212 -9.36 10.82 7.11
C ASP A 212 -10.46 9.77 7.40
N LEU A 213 -10.96 9.10 6.35
CA LEU A 213 -11.90 7.99 6.50
C LEU A 213 -11.28 6.79 7.25
N ALA A 214 -10.03 6.44 6.93
CA ALA A 214 -9.37 5.31 7.57
C ALA A 214 -9.01 5.58 9.04
N LEU A 215 -8.84 6.82 9.47
CA LEU A 215 -8.47 7.20 10.83
C LEU A 215 -9.68 7.60 11.70
N SER A 216 -10.88 7.72 11.13
CA SER A 216 -12.14 7.93 11.87
C SER A 216 -12.64 6.60 12.48
#